data_0dbc1ebf44154e4747a7cfa9ad7e547b
#
_entry.id   0dbc1ebf44154e4747a7cfa9ad7e547b
#
_cell.length_a   1.000
_cell.length_b   1.000
_cell.length_c   1.000
_cell.angle_alpha   90.00
_cell.angle_beta   90.00
_cell.angle_gamma   90.00
#
_symmetry.space_group_name_H-M   'P 1'
#
loop_
_entity.id
_entity.type
_entity.pdbx_description
1 polymer ?
#
loop_
_entity_poly.entity_id
_entity_poly.type
_entity_poly.pdbx_seq_one_letter_code
_entity_poly.pdbx_strand_id
1 'polypeptide(L)'
;PDYEVSINMMQRKELLMKLDLYAIDLIVRYIQTEPDANLLGAKKLLYTESGAHEFMTVLHNHFGGRAKLIKLESIYQNLVHVIHEERASDGGQIERQLLNRIEQRIADIFSALVHEHNEYELLNKIYCRKIELVDDVAEEFFRLCGEHGSSAPERLGFSGENMSAQDMIKYAYQREGFWRKELNDEFDPDEKEWKRVILSSYA
;
A
#
# COMPACT_ATOMS: atom_id res chain seq x y z
N PRO A 1 -11.67 -51.62 2.82
CA PRO A 1 -11.90 -51.52 4.25
C PRO A 1 -12.60 -50.20 4.52
N ASP A 2 -13.92 -50.33 4.83
CA ASP A 2 -14.75 -49.21 5.19
C ASP A 2 -14.33 -48.67 6.57
N TYR A 3 -13.50 -47.66 6.57
CA TYR A 3 -13.24 -46.89 7.80
C TYR A 3 -14.41 -45.95 8.04
N GLU A 4 -15.43 -46.39 8.72
CA GLU A 4 -16.41 -45.50 9.34
C GLU A 4 -15.71 -44.68 10.45
N VAL A 5 -15.11 -43.56 10.06
CA VAL A 5 -14.65 -42.59 11.05
C VAL A 5 -15.87 -41.81 11.53
N SER A 6 -16.52 -42.29 12.58
CA SER A 6 -17.61 -41.57 13.23
C SER A 6 -17.02 -40.38 14.03
N ILE A 7 -17.20 -39.18 13.52
CA ILE A 7 -16.86 -37.94 14.22
C ILE A 7 -17.89 -37.73 15.33
N ASN A 8 -17.44 -37.68 16.60
CA ASN A 8 -18.33 -37.45 17.75
C ASN A 8 -18.88 -36.01 17.78
N MET A 9 -19.91 -35.75 18.58
CA MET A 9 -20.59 -34.45 18.65
C MET A 9 -19.61 -33.31 19.01
N MET A 10 -18.65 -33.56 19.87
CA MET A 10 -17.66 -32.56 20.31
C MET A 10 -16.69 -32.18 19.17
N GLN A 11 -16.22 -33.18 18.43
CA GLN A 11 -15.38 -32.99 17.25
C GLN A 11 -16.12 -32.26 16.12
N ARG A 12 -17.43 -32.55 15.92
CA ARG A 12 -18.25 -31.79 14.94
C ARG A 12 -18.39 -30.34 15.34
N LYS A 13 -18.61 -30.04 16.61
CA LYS A 13 -18.72 -28.69 17.12
C LYS A 13 -17.37 -27.93 16.94
N GLU A 14 -16.27 -28.58 17.27
CA GLU A 14 -14.94 -28.02 17.09
C GLU A 14 -14.64 -27.73 15.60
N LEU A 15 -15.01 -28.66 14.71
CA LEU A 15 -14.83 -28.49 13.27
C LEU A 15 -15.62 -27.28 12.76
N LEU A 16 -16.88 -27.12 13.16
CA LEU A 16 -17.74 -26.00 12.78
C LEU A 16 -17.31 -24.67 13.38
N MET A 17 -16.58 -24.68 14.49
CA MET A 17 -15.98 -23.48 15.07
C MET A 17 -14.73 -23.00 14.30
N LYS A 18 -14.01 -23.93 13.66
CA LYS A 18 -12.77 -23.64 12.91
C LYS A 18 -13.00 -23.45 11.43
N LEU A 19 -14.01 -24.13 10.88
CA LEU A 19 -14.39 -24.10 9.47
C LEU A 19 -15.88 -23.83 9.37
N ASP A 20 -16.30 -22.96 8.48
CA ASP A 20 -17.72 -22.80 8.15
C ASP A 20 -18.25 -23.98 7.30
N LEU A 21 -19.55 -23.99 7.08
CA LEU A 21 -20.20 -25.06 6.29
C LEU A 21 -19.73 -25.08 4.83
N TYR A 22 -19.40 -23.91 4.27
CA TYR A 22 -18.91 -23.81 2.90
C TYR A 22 -17.52 -24.45 2.76
N ALA A 23 -16.61 -24.17 3.69
CA ALA A 23 -15.28 -24.76 3.70
C ALA A 23 -15.32 -26.28 3.89
N ILE A 24 -16.26 -26.78 4.72
CA ILE A 24 -16.46 -28.22 4.90
C ILE A 24 -16.98 -28.88 3.62
N ASP A 25 -17.98 -28.28 2.95
CA ASP A 25 -18.50 -28.77 1.68
C ASP A 25 -17.42 -28.83 0.60
N LEU A 26 -16.60 -27.79 0.49
CA LEU A 26 -15.44 -27.72 -0.41
C LEU A 26 -14.46 -28.87 -0.18
N ILE A 27 -14.09 -29.12 1.07
CA ILE A 27 -13.18 -30.23 1.41
C ILE A 27 -13.80 -31.58 1.06
N VAL A 28 -15.10 -31.78 1.37
CA VAL A 28 -15.81 -33.03 1.05
C VAL A 28 -15.82 -33.27 -0.45
N ARG A 29 -16.15 -32.28 -1.25
CA ARG A 29 -16.12 -32.38 -2.72
C ARG A 29 -14.72 -32.69 -3.23
N TYR A 30 -13.70 -32.01 -2.71
CA TYR A 30 -12.31 -32.26 -3.05
C TYR A 30 -11.89 -33.70 -2.80
N ILE A 31 -12.23 -34.26 -1.62
CA ILE A 31 -11.93 -35.66 -1.28
C ILE A 31 -12.68 -36.64 -2.19
N GLN A 32 -13.90 -36.28 -2.62
CA GLN A 32 -14.73 -37.14 -3.49
C GLN A 32 -14.26 -37.12 -4.96
N THR A 33 -13.69 -36.01 -5.42
CA THR A 33 -13.30 -35.82 -6.83
C THR A 33 -11.83 -36.16 -7.11
N GLU A 34 -10.96 -36.00 -6.12
CA GLU A 34 -9.52 -36.19 -6.30
C GLU A 34 -9.05 -37.51 -5.67
N PRO A 35 -8.59 -38.48 -6.50
CA PRO A 35 -8.13 -39.79 -6.00
C PRO A 35 -6.96 -39.71 -5.02
N ASP A 36 -6.10 -38.70 -5.17
CA ASP A 36 -4.91 -38.45 -4.34
C ASP A 36 -5.13 -37.32 -3.33
N ALA A 37 -6.40 -37.11 -2.91
CA ALA A 37 -6.75 -36.04 -1.97
C ALA A 37 -5.93 -36.18 -0.68
N ASN A 38 -5.30 -35.07 -0.29
CA ASN A 38 -4.48 -35.02 0.91
C ASN A 38 -4.65 -33.67 1.64
N LEU A 39 -4.13 -33.61 2.86
CA LEU A 39 -4.26 -32.44 3.72
C LEU A 39 -3.66 -31.16 3.10
N LEU A 40 -2.54 -31.29 2.37
CA LEU A 40 -1.88 -30.15 1.74
C LEU A 40 -2.74 -29.57 0.61
N GLY A 41 -3.31 -30.45 -0.24
CA GLY A 41 -4.24 -30.06 -1.29
C GLY A 41 -5.50 -29.40 -0.75
N ALA A 42 -6.09 -29.96 0.32
CA ALA A 42 -7.24 -29.37 0.98
C ALA A 42 -6.94 -27.97 1.56
N LYS A 43 -5.78 -27.77 2.19
CA LYS A 43 -5.34 -26.45 2.67
C LYS A 43 -5.15 -25.46 1.54
N LYS A 44 -4.54 -25.87 0.43
CA LYS A 44 -4.34 -25.03 -0.76
C LYS A 44 -5.67 -24.61 -1.36
N LEU A 45 -6.59 -25.56 -1.50
CA LEU A 45 -7.96 -25.28 -1.99
C LEU A 45 -8.65 -24.23 -1.11
N LEU A 46 -8.70 -24.45 0.22
CA LEU A 46 -9.30 -23.50 1.14
C LEU A 46 -8.65 -22.12 1.08
N TYR A 47 -7.32 -22.04 0.98
CA TYR A 47 -6.59 -20.79 0.87
C TYR A 47 -6.94 -20.03 -0.40
N THR A 48 -7.07 -20.73 -1.54
CA THR A 48 -7.46 -20.13 -2.82
C THR A 48 -8.92 -19.68 -2.81
N GLU A 49 -9.83 -20.56 -2.42
CA GLU A 49 -11.29 -20.30 -2.45
C GLU A 49 -11.77 -19.30 -1.38
N SER A 50 -11.00 -19.12 -0.31
CA SER A 50 -11.31 -18.13 0.74
C SER A 50 -11.01 -16.69 0.33
N GLY A 51 -10.37 -16.44 -0.82
CA GLY A 51 -9.87 -15.12 -1.20
C GLY A 51 -8.70 -14.63 -0.33
N ALA A 52 -8.14 -15.49 0.53
CA ALA A 52 -7.03 -15.12 1.41
C ALA A 52 -5.78 -14.75 0.62
N HIS A 53 -5.57 -15.39 -0.52
CA HIS A 53 -4.44 -15.07 -1.40
C HIS A 53 -4.56 -13.67 -1.99
N GLU A 54 -5.73 -13.34 -2.54
CA GLU A 54 -6.04 -12.04 -3.11
C GLU A 54 -5.96 -10.95 -2.04
N PHE A 55 -6.54 -11.20 -0.86
CA PHE A 55 -6.45 -10.29 0.27
C PHE A 55 -5.00 -10.03 0.71
N MET A 56 -4.18 -11.08 0.85
CA MET A 56 -2.77 -10.94 1.21
C MET A 56 -1.98 -10.21 0.12
N THR A 57 -2.31 -10.42 -1.17
CA THR A 57 -1.70 -9.71 -2.29
C THR A 57 -2.03 -8.22 -2.23
N VAL A 58 -3.30 -7.87 -2.00
CA VAL A 58 -3.72 -6.47 -1.81
C VAL A 58 -3.00 -5.86 -0.61
N LEU A 59 -2.96 -6.54 0.53
CA LEU A 59 -2.23 -6.05 1.71
C LEU A 59 -0.74 -5.84 1.43
N HIS A 60 -0.10 -6.78 0.73
CA HIS A 60 1.31 -6.68 0.41
C HIS A 60 1.61 -5.53 -0.55
N ASN A 61 0.84 -5.40 -1.62
CA ASN A 61 1.01 -4.35 -2.60
C ASN A 61 0.69 -2.97 -2.01
N HIS A 62 -0.38 -2.88 -1.24
CA HIS A 62 -0.86 -1.62 -0.68
C HIS A 62 -0.02 -1.13 0.51
N PHE A 63 0.31 -2.03 1.45
CA PHE A 63 1.02 -1.67 2.69
C PHE A 63 2.48 -2.11 2.71
N GLY A 64 2.85 -3.20 2.03
CA GLY A 64 4.19 -3.78 2.11
C GLY A 64 5.27 -2.82 1.62
N GLY A 65 5.09 -2.22 0.46
CA GLY A 65 6.00 -1.23 -0.09
C GLY A 65 6.09 0.06 0.73
N ARG A 66 5.01 0.41 1.45
CA ARG A 66 4.88 1.65 2.22
C ARG A 66 5.10 1.47 3.72
N ALA A 67 5.29 0.26 4.20
CA ALA A 67 5.45 0.00 5.63
C ALA A 67 6.59 0.81 6.26
N LYS A 68 7.68 1.04 5.52
CA LYS A 68 8.80 1.89 5.97
C LYS A 68 8.39 3.35 6.08
N LEU A 69 7.67 3.86 5.09
CA LEU A 69 7.18 5.25 5.05
C LEU A 69 6.19 5.51 6.17
N ILE A 70 5.22 4.61 6.38
CA ILE A 70 4.24 4.71 7.48
C ILE A 70 4.94 4.73 8.84
N LYS A 71 5.96 3.87 9.02
CA LYS A 71 6.77 3.89 10.25
C LYS A 71 7.57 5.17 10.41
N LEU A 72 8.20 5.66 9.34
CA LEU A 72 8.96 6.91 9.37
C LEU A 72 8.05 8.10 9.70
N GLU A 73 6.88 8.18 9.09
CA GLU A 73 5.89 9.20 9.41
C GLU A 73 5.48 9.16 10.89
N SER A 74 5.17 7.98 11.42
CA SER A 74 4.86 7.82 12.86
C SER A 74 6.01 8.27 13.76
N ILE A 75 7.26 7.95 13.39
CA ILE A 75 8.45 8.40 14.11
C ILE A 75 8.58 9.92 14.04
N TYR A 76 8.40 10.50 12.86
CA TYR A 76 8.47 11.95 12.66
C TYR A 76 7.46 12.68 13.53
N GLN A 77 6.20 12.28 13.48
CA GLN A 77 5.13 12.89 14.30
C GLN A 77 5.42 12.79 15.80
N ASN A 78 5.91 11.65 16.27
CA ASN A 78 6.31 11.47 17.66
C ASN A 78 7.50 12.37 18.05
N LEU A 79 8.51 12.49 17.18
CA LEU A 79 9.66 13.38 17.45
C LEU A 79 9.25 14.85 17.49
N VAL A 80 8.41 15.30 16.56
CA VAL A 80 7.88 16.67 16.53
C VAL A 80 7.06 16.93 17.81
N HIS A 81 6.25 15.97 18.23
CA HIS A 81 5.46 16.08 19.46
C HIS A 81 6.36 16.24 20.70
N VAL A 82 7.37 15.37 20.86
CA VAL A 82 8.33 15.44 21.98
C VAL A 82 9.08 16.78 21.97
N ILE A 83 9.55 17.25 20.81
CA ILE A 83 10.23 18.55 20.72
C ILE A 83 9.29 19.68 21.15
N HIS A 84 8.03 19.60 20.78
CA HIS A 84 7.03 20.61 21.13
C HIS A 84 6.73 20.62 22.64
N GLU A 85 6.61 19.45 23.27
CA GLU A 85 6.44 19.30 24.70
C GLU A 85 7.66 19.84 25.49
N GLU A 86 8.88 19.49 25.06
CA GLU A 86 10.12 19.98 25.68
C GLU A 86 10.30 21.49 25.53
N ARG A 87 9.85 22.08 24.41
CA ARG A 87 9.84 23.55 24.25
C ARG A 87 8.87 24.25 25.17
N ALA A 88 7.77 23.61 25.55
CA ALA A 88 6.80 24.14 26.49
C ALA A 88 7.30 24.04 27.93
N SER A 89 8.32 23.22 28.19
CA SER A 89 9.00 23.17 29.49
C SER A 89 9.91 24.40 29.67
N ASP A 90 10.16 24.77 30.90
CA ASP A 90 10.95 25.99 31.25
C ASP A 90 12.48 25.75 31.10
N GLY A 91 12.87 25.24 29.93
CA GLY A 91 14.25 24.90 29.58
C GLY A 91 15.14 26.12 29.37
N GLY A 92 16.42 26.00 29.76
CA GLY A 92 17.43 27.04 29.58
C GLY A 92 17.78 27.31 28.11
N GLN A 93 18.56 28.38 27.85
CA GLN A 93 18.97 28.80 26.50
C GLN A 93 19.74 27.71 25.76
N ILE A 94 20.54 26.90 26.43
CA ILE A 94 21.33 25.80 25.85
C ILE A 94 20.39 24.69 25.38
N GLU A 95 19.37 24.34 26.13
CA GLU A 95 18.37 23.32 25.77
C GLU A 95 17.57 23.75 24.54
N ARG A 96 17.15 25.00 24.44
CA ARG A 96 16.48 25.55 23.26
C ARG A 96 17.35 25.49 22.00
N GLN A 97 18.67 25.78 22.14
CA GLN A 97 19.60 25.66 21.00
C GLN A 97 19.77 24.19 20.55
N LEU A 98 19.80 23.26 21.50
CA LEU A 98 19.88 21.84 21.22
C LEU A 98 18.63 21.35 20.49
N LEU A 99 17.45 21.71 20.99
CA LEU A 99 16.17 21.37 20.35
C LEU A 99 16.08 21.91 18.92
N ASN A 100 16.51 23.14 18.66
CA ASN A 100 16.54 23.69 17.30
C ASN A 100 17.46 22.90 16.38
N ARG A 101 18.62 22.44 16.85
CA ARG A 101 19.54 21.59 16.07
C ARG A 101 18.93 20.22 15.77
N ILE A 102 18.26 19.63 16.74
CA ILE A 102 17.57 18.33 16.57
C ILE A 102 16.45 18.48 15.54
N GLU A 103 15.63 19.50 15.66
CA GLU A 103 14.55 19.78 14.71
C GLU A 103 15.08 19.99 13.28
N GLN A 104 16.14 20.77 13.12
CA GLN A 104 16.77 20.96 11.81
C GLN A 104 17.29 19.65 11.23
N ARG A 105 17.94 18.81 12.04
CA ARG A 105 18.42 17.49 11.58
C ARG A 105 17.28 16.55 11.18
N ILE A 106 16.19 16.59 11.92
CA ILE A 106 14.97 15.83 11.58
C ILE A 106 14.43 16.34 10.24
N ALA A 107 14.27 17.66 10.07
CA ALA A 107 13.81 18.25 8.83
C ALA A 107 14.72 17.89 7.65
N ASP A 108 16.05 17.93 7.82
CA ASP A 108 17.03 17.54 6.77
C ASP A 108 16.86 16.07 6.35
N ILE A 109 16.64 15.15 7.31
CA ILE A 109 16.43 13.73 7.03
C ILE A 109 15.11 13.51 6.28
N PHE A 110 14.05 14.16 6.71
CA PHE A 110 12.72 14.00 6.11
C PHE A 110 12.55 14.76 4.79
N SER A 111 13.37 15.80 4.53
CA SER A 111 13.34 16.50 3.24
C SER A 111 13.64 15.58 2.05
N ALA A 112 14.46 14.55 2.26
CA ALA A 112 14.75 13.54 1.24
C ALA A 112 13.55 12.60 0.95
N LEU A 113 12.54 12.59 1.79
CA LEU A 113 11.36 11.72 1.70
C LEU A 113 10.06 12.50 1.43
N VAL A 114 10.19 13.80 1.14
CA VAL A 114 9.01 14.67 0.92
C VAL A 114 8.14 14.18 -0.23
N HIS A 115 8.76 13.66 -1.29
CA HIS A 115 8.01 13.18 -2.44
C HIS A 115 7.17 11.95 -2.08
N GLU A 116 7.78 10.93 -1.47
CA GLU A 116 7.09 9.72 -1.05
C GLU A 116 6.01 10.02 0.01
N HIS A 117 6.28 10.99 0.87
CA HIS A 117 5.29 11.45 1.84
C HIS A 117 4.07 12.09 1.14
N ASN A 118 4.30 12.97 0.16
CA ASN A 118 3.22 13.61 -0.59
C ASN A 118 2.40 12.58 -1.40
N GLU A 119 3.05 11.59 -2.01
CA GLU A 119 2.36 10.46 -2.66
C GLU A 119 1.46 9.73 -1.67
N TYR A 120 1.97 9.42 -0.48
CA TYR A 120 1.22 8.73 0.57
C TYR A 120 0.03 9.56 1.09
N GLU A 121 0.23 10.86 1.34
CA GLU A 121 -0.85 11.75 1.76
C GLU A 121 -1.97 11.85 0.72
N LEU A 122 -1.60 12.00 -0.56
CA LEU A 122 -2.57 12.06 -1.64
C LEU A 122 -3.37 10.76 -1.76
N LEU A 123 -2.70 9.61 -1.66
CA LEU A 123 -3.36 8.31 -1.61
C LEU A 123 -4.38 8.22 -0.47
N ASN A 124 -3.97 8.63 0.74
CA ASN A 124 -4.88 8.64 1.89
C ASN A 124 -6.10 9.55 1.67
N LYS A 125 -5.89 10.72 1.06
CA LYS A 125 -6.99 11.64 0.72
C LYS A 125 -7.97 11.00 -0.26
N ILE A 126 -7.49 10.26 -1.26
CA ILE A 126 -8.31 9.55 -2.24
C ILE A 126 -9.07 8.38 -1.58
N TYR A 127 -8.38 7.50 -0.85
CA TYR A 127 -9.03 6.36 -0.17
C TYR A 127 -10.04 6.78 0.89
N CYS A 128 -9.79 7.87 1.59
CA CYS A 128 -10.74 8.46 2.54
C CYS A 128 -11.85 9.30 1.86
N ARG A 129 -11.90 9.33 0.52
CA ARG A 129 -12.87 10.12 -0.27
C ARG A 129 -12.87 11.60 0.09
N LYS A 130 -11.73 12.14 0.45
CA LYS A 130 -11.54 13.58 0.69
C LYS A 130 -11.26 14.33 -0.59
N ILE A 131 -10.72 13.63 -1.60
CA ILE A 131 -10.47 14.12 -2.95
C ILE A 131 -11.05 13.07 -3.91
N GLU A 132 -11.77 13.51 -4.91
CA GLU A 132 -12.26 12.70 -6.01
C GLU A 132 -11.48 13.08 -7.26
N LEU A 133 -10.69 12.15 -7.77
CA LEU A 133 -10.03 12.29 -9.07
C LEU A 133 -10.88 11.64 -10.14
N VAL A 134 -10.75 12.12 -11.37
CA VAL A 134 -11.33 11.42 -12.54
C VAL A 134 -10.69 10.04 -12.66
N ASP A 135 -11.48 9.03 -13.03
CA ASP A 135 -11.06 7.61 -13.01
C ASP A 135 -9.71 7.37 -13.70
N ASP A 136 -9.48 7.94 -14.88
CA ASP A 136 -8.22 7.78 -15.62
C ASP A 136 -7.01 8.38 -14.87
N VAL A 137 -7.22 9.50 -14.18
CA VAL A 137 -6.19 10.19 -13.39
C VAL A 137 -5.90 9.42 -12.11
N ALA A 138 -6.94 8.94 -11.46
CA ALA A 138 -6.80 8.10 -10.26
C ALA A 138 -6.03 6.82 -10.57
N GLU A 139 -6.37 6.15 -11.67
CA GLU A 139 -5.71 4.93 -12.14
C GLU A 139 -4.24 5.15 -12.48
N GLU A 140 -3.92 6.26 -13.16
CA GLU A 140 -2.53 6.65 -13.43
C GLU A 140 -1.76 6.90 -12.13
N PHE A 141 -2.35 7.61 -11.18
CA PHE A 141 -1.72 7.88 -9.90
C PHE A 141 -1.51 6.60 -9.06
N PHE A 142 -2.50 5.71 -9.02
CA PHE A 142 -2.37 4.42 -8.34
C PHE A 142 -1.22 3.59 -8.91
N ARG A 143 -1.04 3.55 -10.23
CA ARG A 143 0.12 2.89 -10.85
C ARG A 143 1.43 3.53 -10.44
N LEU A 144 1.53 4.86 -10.52
CA LEU A 144 2.73 5.61 -10.14
C LEU A 144 3.14 5.35 -8.69
N CYS A 145 2.17 5.23 -7.79
CA CYS A 145 2.39 4.87 -6.40
C CYS A 145 2.70 3.37 -6.18
N GLY A 146 2.68 2.55 -7.23
CA GLY A 146 3.02 1.13 -7.15
C GLY A 146 1.90 0.22 -6.66
N GLU A 147 0.61 0.64 -6.74
CA GLU A 147 -0.53 -0.21 -6.40
C GLU A 147 -0.65 -1.44 -7.31
N HIS A 148 -0.23 -1.31 -8.57
CA HIS A 148 -0.27 -2.36 -9.59
C HIS A 148 1.07 -3.10 -9.75
N GLY A 149 2.09 -2.73 -8.98
CA GLY A 149 3.43 -3.30 -9.01
C GLY A 149 4.48 -2.27 -8.69
N SER A 150 5.65 -2.73 -8.22
CA SER A 150 6.71 -1.86 -7.71
C SER A 150 7.83 -1.57 -8.72
N SER A 151 7.88 -2.29 -9.84
CA SER A 151 8.91 -2.08 -10.85
C SER A 151 8.60 -0.84 -11.70
N ALA A 152 9.64 -0.21 -12.26
CA ALA A 152 9.46 0.96 -13.11
C ALA A 152 8.51 0.73 -14.31
N PRO A 153 8.59 -0.40 -15.04
CA PRO A 153 7.61 -0.69 -16.09
C PRO A 153 6.18 -0.75 -15.58
N GLU A 154 5.92 -1.43 -14.45
CA GLU A 154 4.58 -1.54 -13.86
C GLU A 154 4.04 -0.18 -13.44
N ARG A 155 4.86 0.64 -12.78
CA ARG A 155 4.49 2.01 -12.37
C ARG A 155 4.17 2.92 -13.57
N LEU A 156 4.83 2.70 -14.72
CA LEU A 156 4.55 3.42 -15.96
C LEU A 156 3.41 2.80 -16.80
N GLY A 157 2.85 1.66 -16.39
CA GLY A 157 1.73 1.01 -17.07
C GLY A 157 2.11 0.01 -18.16
N PHE A 158 3.35 -0.46 -18.17
CA PHE A 158 3.89 -1.40 -19.16
C PHE A 158 3.98 -2.84 -18.61
N SER A 159 2.98 -3.29 -17.90
CA SER A 159 2.95 -4.64 -17.35
C SER A 159 2.99 -5.69 -18.45
N GLY A 160 4.04 -6.53 -18.45
CA GLY A 160 4.19 -7.64 -19.39
C GLY A 160 4.81 -7.31 -20.75
N GLU A 161 5.17 -6.07 -21.03
CA GLU A 161 5.86 -5.66 -22.24
C GLU A 161 7.38 -5.55 -22.03
N ASN A 162 8.17 -6.05 -22.99
CA ASN A 162 9.62 -5.83 -23.03
C ASN A 162 9.91 -4.42 -23.56
N MET A 163 9.74 -3.41 -22.70
CA MET A 163 10.09 -2.04 -23.06
C MET A 163 11.55 -1.73 -22.77
N SER A 164 12.19 -1.00 -23.68
CA SER A 164 13.55 -0.54 -23.42
C SER A 164 13.56 0.58 -22.39
N ALA A 165 14.67 0.72 -21.65
CA ALA A 165 14.84 1.84 -20.71
C ALA A 165 14.66 3.22 -21.39
N GLN A 166 15.06 3.34 -22.65
CA GLN A 166 14.92 4.57 -23.42
C GLN A 166 13.46 4.92 -23.72
N ASP A 167 12.64 3.90 -24.04
CA ASP A 167 11.21 4.12 -24.29
C ASP A 167 10.46 4.49 -23.00
N MET A 168 10.83 3.90 -21.88
CA MET A 168 10.30 4.27 -20.56
C MET A 168 10.64 5.74 -20.20
N ILE A 169 11.88 6.13 -20.38
CA ILE A 169 12.34 7.52 -20.16
C ILE A 169 11.56 8.47 -21.07
N LYS A 170 11.45 8.15 -22.36
CA LYS A 170 10.71 8.97 -23.33
C LYS A 170 9.24 9.13 -22.93
N TYR A 171 8.60 8.03 -22.49
CA TYR A 171 7.22 8.08 -22.01
C TYR A 171 7.09 8.94 -20.74
N ALA A 172 7.99 8.77 -19.77
CA ALA A 172 7.99 9.57 -18.55
C ALA A 172 8.09 11.06 -18.86
N TYR A 173 9.03 11.48 -19.75
CA TYR A 173 9.13 12.87 -20.18
C TYR A 173 7.88 13.39 -20.90
N GLN A 174 7.21 12.56 -21.70
CA GLN A 174 5.94 12.96 -22.35
C GLN A 174 4.85 13.21 -21.30
N ARG A 175 4.74 12.32 -20.30
CA ARG A 175 3.75 12.47 -19.22
C ARG A 175 4.10 13.65 -18.30
N GLU A 176 5.36 13.84 -17.98
CA GLU A 176 5.85 15.01 -17.25
C GLU A 176 5.44 16.31 -17.98
N GLY A 177 5.68 16.38 -19.28
CA GLY A 177 5.31 17.53 -20.12
C GLY A 177 3.81 17.80 -20.12
N PHE A 178 2.98 16.74 -20.19
CA PHE A 178 1.53 16.83 -20.08
C PHE A 178 1.11 17.41 -18.71
N TRP A 179 1.58 16.81 -17.60
CA TRP A 179 1.23 17.26 -16.26
C TRP A 179 1.74 18.65 -15.91
N ARG A 180 2.89 19.03 -16.46
CA ARG A 180 3.41 20.41 -16.33
C ARG A 180 2.50 21.44 -16.99
N LYS A 181 1.93 21.11 -18.15
CA LYS A 181 0.95 21.95 -18.81
C LYS A 181 -0.35 22.03 -18.01
N GLU A 182 -0.90 20.89 -17.61
CA GLU A 182 -2.10 20.83 -16.78
C GLU A 182 -1.97 21.61 -15.47
N LEU A 183 -0.79 21.57 -14.84
CA LEU A 183 -0.50 22.34 -13.64
C LEU A 183 -0.46 23.86 -13.89
N ASN A 184 0.12 24.29 -15.03
CA ASN A 184 0.22 25.70 -15.38
C ASN A 184 -1.14 26.30 -15.74
N ASP A 185 -2.02 25.52 -16.36
CA ASP A 185 -3.34 25.96 -16.79
C ASP A 185 -4.39 25.86 -15.65
N GLU A 186 -4.01 25.29 -14.50
CA GLU A 186 -4.89 25.15 -13.35
C GLU A 186 -4.89 26.39 -12.46
N PHE A 187 -6.05 26.74 -11.93
CA PHE A 187 -6.25 27.88 -11.03
C PHE A 187 -6.67 27.48 -9.63
N ASP A 188 -7.29 26.32 -9.46
CA ASP A 188 -7.70 25.81 -8.17
C ASP A 188 -6.46 25.36 -7.35
N PRO A 189 -6.25 25.91 -6.13
CA PRO A 189 -5.13 25.54 -5.28
C PRO A 189 -5.11 24.06 -4.89
N ASP A 190 -6.29 23.47 -4.63
CA ASP A 190 -6.40 22.06 -4.21
C ASP A 190 -6.07 21.14 -5.39
N GLU A 191 -6.53 21.50 -6.60
CA GLU A 191 -6.14 20.77 -7.81
C GLU A 191 -4.66 20.91 -8.14
N LYS A 192 -4.08 22.08 -7.94
CA LYS A 192 -2.64 22.29 -8.08
C LYS A 192 -1.82 21.42 -7.15
N GLU A 193 -2.28 21.20 -5.93
CA GLU A 193 -1.55 20.38 -4.95
C GLU A 193 -1.38 18.95 -5.47
N TRP A 194 -2.45 18.27 -5.82
CA TRP A 194 -2.34 16.88 -6.27
C TRP A 194 -1.70 16.74 -7.66
N LYS A 195 -1.90 17.70 -8.58
CA LYS A 195 -1.21 17.73 -9.88
C LYS A 195 0.31 17.83 -9.74
N ARG A 196 0.81 18.58 -8.73
CA ARG A 196 2.24 18.65 -8.40
C ARG A 196 2.78 17.30 -7.93
N VAL A 197 2.02 16.58 -7.11
CA VAL A 197 2.43 15.26 -6.65
C VAL A 197 2.59 14.31 -7.84
N ILE A 198 1.59 14.23 -8.72
CA ILE A 198 1.66 13.39 -9.93
C ILE A 198 2.84 13.81 -10.83
N LEU A 199 3.01 15.10 -11.08
CA LEU A 199 4.14 15.62 -11.87
C LEU A 199 5.48 15.18 -11.29
N SER A 200 5.64 15.27 -9.97
CA SER A 200 6.89 14.91 -9.30
C SER A 200 7.15 13.39 -9.32
N SER A 201 6.12 12.58 -9.49
CA SER A 201 6.28 11.11 -9.62
C SER A 201 6.86 10.68 -10.98
N TYR A 202 6.92 11.58 -11.95
CA TYR A 202 7.56 11.36 -13.25
C TYR A 202 9.00 11.91 -13.35
N ALA A 203 9.43 12.74 -12.39
CA ALA A 203 10.76 13.36 -12.35
C ALA A 203 11.81 12.41 -11.74
#